data_8b3d5af39c6ad1c219c84bbcaa08b752
#
_entry.id   8b3d5af39c6ad1c219c84bbcaa08b752
#
_cell.length_a   1.000
_cell.length_b   1.000
_cell.length_c   1.000
_cell.angle_alpha   90.00
_cell.angle_beta   90.00
_cell.angle_gamma   90.00
#
_symmetry.space_group_name_H-M   'P 1'
#
loop_
_entity.id
_entity.type
_entity.pdbx_description
1 polymer ?
#
loop_
_entity_poly.entity_id
_entity_poly.type
_entity_poly.pdbx_seq_one_letter_code
_entity_poly.pdbx_strand_id
1 'polypeptide(L)'
;MQLNFKELFSKGIAKPEAFPLLAFFIPLVVRAIPEILMGPFVVGFDTLGYYVPNTLVWLRNGVGFWNFMAVAPFLYVLLMGVTSVGVPIVISLKVMSPLLLGFLGLAVFSYANKTLSWSPKKSLLVVLFATLYFVALRVSWDMLRSELALIFLFATLIFLKKDGNPLKNGVLLSLAMLSVVFAHQLIAVVMFAIVLATAVRLYLDKTTAELRRLVVCSVPAGFLFFLIVVANYLASSQFSLVSGFPSQNSNGFMALFGFATYADLVTNTLGFLAFCYLPLVPLLIIGAKRFKEGLHLKVWVSWVLVMLLIVFISPNTLFTVLPYRWILLLTYPLAFYAAEGFARLKLNAYKAGVGLILATMSLGIIVLPNYSAFPYYISYSNYVPTSMLQNTVSLDDCQDTVNALQWVRNNMPTDARLLVEADVFYGWALLTIDSGKLVVYGYGDAETAAQKLVNSIPECQLYLIWWVNGTGWHGQRNVSSAFRQVYESGRIAVFIYNDSVLNTAAYY
;
A
#
# COMPACT_ATOMS: atom_id res chain seq x y z
N MET A 1 8.93 35.22 -31.13
CA MET A 1 9.93 34.20 -30.82
C MET A 1 9.17 32.89 -30.54
N GLN A 2 8.84 32.15 -31.61
CA GLN A 2 8.17 30.83 -31.45
C GLN A 2 9.25 29.85 -30.99
N LEU A 3 9.21 29.51 -29.70
CA LEU A 3 10.00 28.41 -29.12
C LEU A 3 9.58 27.11 -29.80
N ASN A 4 10.47 26.58 -30.65
CA ASN A 4 10.21 25.33 -31.37
C ASN A 4 10.36 24.15 -30.37
N PHE A 5 9.28 23.86 -29.62
CA PHE A 5 9.21 22.78 -28.64
C PHE A 5 9.70 21.42 -29.19
N LYS A 6 9.52 21.18 -30.51
CA LYS A 6 10.03 19.98 -31.18
C LYS A 6 11.56 19.90 -31.19
N GLU A 7 12.27 21.03 -31.37
CA GLU A 7 13.73 21.01 -31.36
C GLU A 7 14.34 20.91 -29.97
N LEU A 8 13.71 21.51 -28.95
CA LEU A 8 14.14 21.36 -27.55
C LEU A 8 14.00 19.91 -27.08
N PHE A 9 12.86 19.27 -27.39
CA PHE A 9 12.63 17.87 -27.03
C PHE A 9 13.50 16.89 -27.82
N SER A 10 13.72 17.11 -29.10
CA SER A 10 14.51 16.18 -29.93
C SER A 10 16.00 16.18 -29.60
N LYS A 11 16.59 17.36 -29.30
CA LYS A 11 18.02 17.47 -28.96
C LYS A 11 18.33 17.13 -27.48
N GLY A 12 17.41 17.41 -26.53
CA GLY A 12 17.62 17.17 -25.10
C GLY A 12 17.41 15.70 -24.68
N ILE A 13 16.39 15.04 -25.21
CA ILE A 13 16.03 13.64 -24.87
C ILE A 13 16.96 12.61 -25.56
N ALA A 14 17.72 13.02 -26.59
CA ALA A 14 18.62 12.13 -27.33
C ALA A 14 19.87 11.71 -26.53
N LYS A 15 20.20 12.41 -25.42
CA LYS A 15 21.37 12.05 -24.61
C LYS A 15 21.06 10.87 -23.69
N PRO A 16 21.87 9.79 -23.70
CA PRO A 16 21.67 8.61 -22.84
C PRO A 16 21.54 8.94 -21.34
N GLU A 17 22.16 10.03 -20.91
CA GLU A 17 22.18 10.55 -19.55
C GLU A 17 20.82 11.09 -19.07
N ALA A 18 19.91 11.47 -19.98
CA ALA A 18 18.59 11.98 -19.63
C ALA A 18 17.60 10.88 -19.21
N PHE A 19 17.80 9.65 -19.64
CA PHE A 19 16.84 8.56 -19.38
C PHE A 19 16.70 8.19 -17.90
N PRO A 20 17.76 8.12 -17.08
CA PRO A 20 17.63 7.90 -15.63
C PRO A 20 16.85 9.02 -14.95
N LEU A 21 17.06 10.28 -15.36
CA LEU A 21 16.29 11.41 -14.83
C LEU A 21 14.82 11.32 -15.21
N LEU A 22 14.50 10.99 -16.46
CA LEU A 22 13.11 10.75 -16.87
C LEU A 22 12.47 9.59 -16.12
N ALA A 23 13.22 8.52 -15.87
CA ALA A 23 12.76 7.38 -15.09
C ALA A 23 12.43 7.73 -13.64
N PHE A 24 13.05 8.75 -13.07
CA PHE A 24 12.75 9.28 -11.75
C PHE A 24 11.62 10.31 -11.81
N PHE A 25 11.74 11.34 -12.66
CA PHE A 25 10.85 12.49 -12.61
C PHE A 25 9.44 12.23 -13.18
N ILE A 26 9.29 11.37 -14.19
CA ILE A 26 7.96 11.06 -14.75
C ILE A 26 7.04 10.43 -13.69
N PRO A 27 7.43 9.32 -13.01
CA PRO A 27 6.61 8.76 -11.96
C PRO A 27 6.39 9.71 -10.79
N LEU A 28 7.42 10.46 -10.36
CA LEU A 28 7.33 11.45 -9.30
C LEU A 28 6.25 12.49 -9.60
N VAL A 29 6.32 13.12 -10.79
CA VAL A 29 5.36 14.17 -11.19
C VAL A 29 3.95 13.60 -11.28
N VAL A 30 3.77 12.43 -11.89
CA VAL A 30 2.45 11.80 -12.01
C VAL A 30 1.86 11.51 -10.64
N ARG A 31 2.66 11.00 -9.69
CA ARG A 31 2.19 10.71 -8.32
C ARG A 31 1.97 11.99 -7.50
N ALA A 32 2.66 13.09 -7.81
CA ALA A 32 2.42 14.37 -7.16
C ALA A 32 1.08 15.01 -7.55
N ILE A 33 0.51 14.69 -8.73
CA ILE A 33 -0.76 15.25 -9.19
C ILE A 33 -1.89 15.01 -8.16
N PRO A 34 -2.21 13.77 -7.73
CA PRO A 34 -3.27 13.57 -6.73
C PRO A 34 -2.95 14.24 -5.39
N GLU A 35 -1.67 14.31 -4.95
CA GLU A 35 -1.32 15.05 -3.73
C GLU A 35 -1.61 16.55 -3.84
N ILE A 36 -1.40 17.15 -5.00
CA ILE A 36 -1.73 18.56 -5.25
C ILE A 36 -3.24 18.75 -5.31
N LEU A 37 -3.96 17.88 -6.02
CA LEU A 37 -5.41 17.98 -6.17
C LEU A 37 -6.18 17.77 -4.86
N MET A 38 -5.66 16.96 -3.94
CA MET A 38 -6.21 16.79 -2.59
C MET A 38 -5.99 18.02 -1.68
N GLY A 39 -5.30 19.05 -2.14
CA GLY A 39 -5.08 20.28 -1.38
C GLY A 39 -4.35 20.03 -0.04
N PRO A 40 -4.92 20.37 1.12
CA PRO A 40 -4.29 20.15 2.43
C PRO A 40 -4.31 18.68 2.89
N PHE A 41 -5.09 17.82 2.23
CA PHE A 41 -5.30 16.44 2.65
C PHE A 41 -4.29 15.49 2.01
N VAL A 42 -4.01 14.37 2.68
CA VAL A 42 -3.15 13.29 2.15
C VAL A 42 -3.95 12.32 1.28
N VAL A 43 -3.26 11.68 0.36
CA VAL A 43 -3.78 10.59 -0.46
C VAL A 43 -3.51 9.25 0.22
N GLY A 44 -4.45 8.30 0.10
CA GLY A 44 -4.25 6.91 0.48
C GLY A 44 -4.90 6.51 1.80
N PHE A 45 -5.52 5.33 1.80
CA PHE A 45 -6.21 4.78 2.96
C PHE A 45 -5.25 4.47 4.11
N ASP A 46 -4.21 3.65 3.85
CA ASP A 46 -3.21 3.29 4.86
C ASP A 46 -2.46 4.52 5.39
N THR A 47 -2.44 5.62 4.62
CA THR A 47 -1.78 6.86 4.99
C THR A 47 -2.39 7.47 6.25
N LEU A 48 -3.71 7.62 6.29
CA LEU A 48 -4.43 8.11 7.46
C LEU A 48 -4.84 6.99 8.44
N GLY A 49 -5.14 5.79 7.93
CA GLY A 49 -5.55 4.67 8.78
C GLY A 49 -4.41 4.08 9.61
N TYR A 50 -3.17 4.08 9.08
CA TYR A 50 -2.05 3.39 9.74
C TYR A 50 -0.79 4.25 9.91
N TYR A 51 -0.34 4.99 8.87
CA TYR A 51 0.96 5.68 8.96
C TYR A 51 0.90 6.88 9.89
N VAL A 52 -0.14 7.70 9.80
CA VAL A 52 -0.33 8.84 10.70
C VAL A 52 -0.50 8.37 12.15
N PRO A 53 -1.46 7.47 12.48
CA PRO A 53 -1.66 7.02 13.85
C PRO A 53 -0.40 6.43 14.48
N ASN A 54 0.20 5.44 13.84
CA ASN A 54 1.36 4.77 14.41
C ASN A 54 2.53 5.73 14.62
N THR A 55 2.82 6.60 13.64
CA THR A 55 3.90 7.57 13.77
C THR A 55 3.67 8.54 14.94
N LEU A 56 2.48 9.13 15.04
CA LEU A 56 2.17 10.11 16.08
C LEU A 56 2.10 9.48 17.48
N VAL A 57 1.46 8.31 17.59
CA VAL A 57 1.36 7.59 18.87
C VAL A 57 2.73 7.14 19.33
N TRP A 58 3.57 6.61 18.46
CA TRP A 58 4.91 6.16 18.82
C TRP A 58 5.84 7.32 19.21
N LEU A 59 5.72 8.46 18.55
CA LEU A 59 6.47 9.66 18.94
C LEU A 59 6.05 10.21 20.32
N ARG A 60 4.76 10.12 20.66
CA ARG A 60 4.23 10.66 21.93
C ARG A 60 4.42 9.68 23.09
N ASN A 61 4.10 8.42 22.87
CA ASN A 61 3.96 7.41 23.93
C ASN A 61 5.10 6.37 23.93
N GLY A 62 5.96 6.39 22.91
CA GLY A 62 6.89 5.30 22.64
C GLY A 62 6.20 4.07 22.06
N VAL A 63 6.99 3.04 21.74
CA VAL A 63 6.50 1.75 21.25
C VAL A 63 7.35 0.63 21.83
N GLY A 64 6.71 -0.46 22.25
CA GLY A 64 7.41 -1.66 22.69
C GLY A 64 8.17 -2.32 21.53
N PHE A 65 9.34 -2.86 21.81
CA PHE A 65 10.26 -3.44 20.80
C PHE A 65 9.55 -4.45 19.88
N TRP A 66 8.76 -5.35 20.42
CA TRP A 66 8.07 -6.38 19.63
C TRP A 66 7.01 -5.79 18.70
N ASN A 67 6.20 -4.85 19.19
CA ASN A 67 5.20 -4.15 18.38
C ASN A 67 5.85 -3.33 17.26
N PHE A 68 6.99 -2.69 17.55
CA PHE A 68 7.78 -1.96 16.57
C PHE A 68 8.33 -2.89 15.48
N MET A 69 8.95 -4.01 15.86
CA MET A 69 9.53 -4.95 14.90
C MET A 69 8.46 -5.68 14.08
N ALA A 70 7.31 -5.99 14.67
CA ALA A 70 6.23 -6.73 14.01
C ALA A 70 5.73 -6.07 12.72
N VAL A 71 5.82 -4.75 12.61
CA VAL A 71 5.32 -4.03 11.43
C VAL A 71 6.38 -3.79 10.35
N ALA A 72 7.60 -4.31 10.47
CA ALA A 72 8.72 -3.98 9.57
C ALA A 72 8.88 -2.44 9.45
N PRO A 73 9.51 -1.77 10.42
CA PRO A 73 9.25 -0.37 10.75
C PRO A 73 10.02 0.66 9.92
N PHE A 74 10.69 0.31 8.82
CA PHE A 74 11.58 1.24 8.11
C PHE A 74 10.89 2.55 7.72
N LEU A 75 9.71 2.48 7.13
CA LEU A 75 8.96 3.69 6.76
C LEU A 75 8.62 4.54 7.99
N TYR A 76 8.21 3.90 9.09
CA TYR A 76 7.90 4.62 10.34
C TYR A 76 9.12 5.30 10.94
N VAL A 77 10.30 4.68 10.88
CA VAL A 77 11.57 5.31 11.30
C VAL A 77 11.83 6.58 10.50
N LEU A 78 11.64 6.53 9.16
CA LEU A 78 11.81 7.71 8.31
C LEU A 78 10.79 8.81 8.66
N LEU A 79 9.50 8.45 8.83
CA LEU A 79 8.45 9.40 9.17
C LEU A 79 8.67 10.02 10.56
N MET A 80 9.00 9.20 11.56
CA MET A 80 9.34 9.69 12.91
C MET A 80 10.54 10.62 12.87
N GLY A 81 11.60 10.25 12.14
CA GLY A 81 12.78 11.11 12.00
C GLY A 81 12.47 12.48 11.41
N VAL A 82 11.69 12.53 10.33
CA VAL A 82 11.29 13.80 9.68
C VAL A 82 10.32 14.58 10.58
N THR A 83 9.38 13.92 11.25
CA THR A 83 8.41 14.59 12.13
C THR A 83 9.08 15.12 13.39
N SER A 84 10.08 14.43 13.96
CA SER A 84 10.81 14.88 15.15
C SER A 84 11.64 16.15 14.94
N VAL A 85 12.03 16.43 13.69
CA VAL A 85 12.70 17.71 13.33
C VAL A 85 11.70 18.84 13.01
N GLY A 86 10.41 18.65 13.30
CA GLY A 86 9.37 19.68 13.21
C GLY A 86 8.60 19.73 11.90
N VAL A 87 8.82 18.81 10.94
CA VAL A 87 8.01 18.75 9.71
C VAL A 87 6.69 18.05 10.01
N PRO A 88 5.52 18.67 9.75
CA PRO A 88 4.23 18.03 9.96
C PRO A 88 4.11 16.71 9.19
N ILE A 89 3.56 15.68 9.84
CA ILE A 89 3.42 14.32 9.28
C ILE A 89 2.68 14.32 7.92
N VAL A 90 1.66 15.17 7.78
CA VAL A 90 0.91 15.35 6.54
C VAL A 90 1.82 15.79 5.40
N ILE A 91 2.67 16.81 5.64
CA ILE A 91 3.63 17.30 4.63
C ILE A 91 4.65 16.22 4.31
N SER A 92 5.16 15.52 5.34
CA SER A 92 6.13 14.43 5.16
C SER A 92 5.57 13.34 4.22
N LEU A 93 4.33 12.94 4.39
CA LEU A 93 3.67 11.92 3.57
C LEU A 93 3.38 12.42 2.15
N LYS A 94 2.92 13.66 2.00
CA LYS A 94 2.67 14.29 0.68
C LYS A 94 3.92 14.39 -0.18
N VAL A 95 5.08 14.56 0.44
CA VAL A 95 6.38 14.63 -0.26
C VAL A 95 6.96 13.22 -0.46
N MET A 96 6.87 12.36 0.55
CA MET A 96 7.47 11.02 0.51
C MET A 96 6.82 10.12 -0.53
N SER A 97 5.50 10.16 -0.68
CA SER A 97 4.78 9.30 -1.64
C SER A 97 5.25 9.49 -3.09
N PRO A 98 5.31 10.71 -3.66
CA PRO A 98 5.86 10.93 -4.99
C PRO A 98 7.34 10.56 -5.11
N LEU A 99 8.14 10.84 -4.06
CA LEU A 99 9.56 10.49 -4.06
C LEU A 99 9.78 8.98 -4.13
N LEU A 100 9.00 8.19 -3.39
CA LEU A 100 9.09 6.73 -3.42
C LEU A 100 8.78 6.18 -4.81
N LEU A 101 7.73 6.65 -5.48
CA LEU A 101 7.42 6.22 -6.84
C LEU A 101 8.51 6.64 -7.84
N GLY A 102 9.09 7.84 -7.70
CA GLY A 102 10.23 8.29 -8.48
C GLY A 102 11.46 7.40 -8.30
N PHE A 103 11.83 7.08 -7.05
CA PHE A 103 12.94 6.16 -6.76
C PHE A 103 12.66 4.73 -7.24
N LEU A 104 11.42 4.26 -7.16
CA LEU A 104 11.04 2.97 -7.72
C LEU A 104 11.23 2.97 -9.24
N GLY A 105 10.83 4.03 -9.94
CA GLY A 105 11.09 4.19 -11.37
C GLY A 105 12.58 4.11 -11.70
N LEU A 106 13.41 4.81 -10.93
CA LEU A 106 14.88 4.79 -11.11
C LEU A 106 15.47 3.39 -10.83
N ALA A 107 14.97 2.68 -9.82
CA ALA A 107 15.42 1.33 -9.48
C ALA A 107 15.06 0.31 -10.58
N VAL A 108 13.83 0.37 -11.10
CA VAL A 108 13.35 -0.45 -12.22
C VAL A 108 14.18 -0.17 -13.49
N PHE A 109 14.40 1.12 -13.81
CA PHE A 109 15.27 1.53 -14.93
C PHE A 109 16.68 0.95 -14.79
N SER A 110 17.27 1.10 -13.60
CA SER A 110 18.63 0.65 -13.33
C SER A 110 18.76 -0.87 -13.47
N TYR A 111 17.78 -1.63 -12.98
CA TYR A 111 17.73 -3.09 -13.16
C TYR A 111 17.59 -3.48 -14.64
N ALA A 112 16.68 -2.87 -15.38
CA ALA A 112 16.49 -3.13 -16.80
C ALA A 112 17.77 -2.83 -17.60
N ASN A 113 18.40 -1.69 -17.35
CA ASN A 113 19.57 -1.23 -18.10
C ASN A 113 20.84 -2.00 -17.71
N LYS A 114 21.15 -2.13 -16.40
CA LYS A 114 22.42 -2.73 -15.91
C LYS A 114 22.37 -4.25 -15.87
N THR A 115 21.24 -4.85 -15.43
CA THR A 115 21.16 -6.30 -15.22
C THR A 115 20.68 -7.02 -16.48
N LEU A 116 19.64 -6.50 -17.14
CA LEU A 116 19.10 -7.09 -18.37
C LEU A 116 19.74 -6.53 -19.63
N SER A 117 20.64 -5.55 -19.51
CA SER A 117 21.35 -4.92 -20.63
C SER A 117 20.39 -4.35 -21.70
N TRP A 118 19.24 -3.84 -21.28
CA TRP A 118 18.27 -3.22 -22.16
C TRP A 118 18.70 -1.82 -22.56
N SER A 119 18.33 -1.41 -23.78
CA SER A 119 18.58 -0.02 -24.23
C SER A 119 17.85 0.98 -23.31
N PRO A 120 18.38 2.22 -23.16
CA PRO A 120 17.75 3.23 -22.31
C PRO A 120 16.27 3.51 -22.64
N LYS A 121 15.92 3.53 -23.94
CA LYS A 121 14.51 3.69 -24.38
C LYS A 121 13.60 2.55 -23.90
N LYS A 122 14.07 1.30 -24.02
CA LYS A 122 13.33 0.13 -23.58
C LYS A 122 13.27 0.07 -22.04
N SER A 123 14.35 0.47 -21.36
CA SER A 123 14.37 0.57 -19.89
C SER A 123 13.39 1.63 -19.38
N LEU A 124 13.26 2.77 -20.06
CA LEU A 124 12.24 3.77 -19.74
C LEU A 124 10.82 3.25 -20.00
N LEU A 125 10.62 2.48 -21.06
CA LEU A 125 9.32 1.89 -21.36
C LEU A 125 8.84 0.96 -20.22
N VAL A 126 9.73 0.12 -19.66
CA VAL A 126 9.33 -0.73 -18.52
C VAL A 126 9.02 0.09 -17.27
N VAL A 127 9.70 1.22 -17.05
CA VAL A 127 9.36 2.14 -15.96
C VAL A 127 7.91 2.62 -16.08
N LEU A 128 7.49 3.04 -17.29
CA LEU A 128 6.11 3.50 -17.50
C LEU A 128 5.09 2.41 -17.17
N PHE A 129 5.33 1.16 -17.56
CA PHE A 129 4.46 0.04 -17.19
C PHE A 129 4.50 -0.25 -15.69
N ALA A 130 5.67 -0.23 -15.05
CA ALA A 130 5.86 -0.59 -13.65
C ALA A 130 5.40 0.49 -12.67
N THR A 131 5.22 1.75 -13.10
CA THR A 131 4.88 2.87 -12.21
C THR A 131 3.60 3.59 -12.58
N LEU A 132 3.21 3.61 -13.85
CA LEU A 132 2.05 4.38 -14.31
C LEU A 132 0.84 3.51 -14.69
N TYR A 133 1.00 2.20 -14.78
CA TYR A 133 -0.15 1.32 -14.97
C TYR A 133 -1.07 1.39 -13.74
N PHE A 134 -2.38 1.38 -13.92
CA PHE A 134 -3.32 1.62 -12.83
C PHE A 134 -3.13 0.72 -11.61
N VAL A 135 -2.66 -0.53 -11.81
CA VAL A 135 -2.35 -1.45 -10.70
C VAL A 135 -1.11 -0.99 -9.92
N ALA A 136 -0.10 -0.44 -10.59
CA ALA A 136 1.06 0.16 -9.93
C ALA A 136 0.66 1.43 -9.17
N LEU A 137 -0.19 2.26 -9.76
CA LEU A 137 -0.76 3.44 -9.09
C LEU A 137 -1.57 3.05 -7.85
N ARG A 138 -2.30 1.90 -7.89
CA ARG A 138 -2.95 1.36 -6.69
C ARG A 138 -1.95 1.06 -5.56
N VAL A 139 -0.80 0.49 -5.89
CA VAL A 139 0.26 0.26 -4.88
C VAL A 139 0.77 1.59 -4.33
N SER A 140 1.01 2.58 -5.19
CA SER A 140 1.53 3.89 -4.79
C SER A 140 0.50 4.75 -4.03
N TRP A 141 -0.79 4.41 -4.12
CA TRP A 141 -1.85 5.16 -3.47
C TRP A 141 -1.74 5.11 -1.94
N ASP A 142 -1.46 3.93 -1.36
CA ASP A 142 -1.41 3.74 0.09
C ASP A 142 -0.36 2.74 0.59
N MET A 143 0.21 1.89 -0.30
CA MET A 143 1.15 0.84 0.11
C MET A 143 2.60 1.33 0.11
N LEU A 144 2.89 2.48 0.75
CA LEU A 144 4.21 3.14 0.71
C LEU A 144 5.36 2.24 1.25
N ARG A 145 5.07 1.37 2.23
CA ARG A 145 6.03 0.38 2.73
C ARG A 145 6.42 -0.62 1.66
N SER A 146 5.46 -1.04 0.85
CA SER A 146 5.72 -1.94 -0.28
C SER A 146 6.56 -1.26 -1.35
N GLU A 147 6.30 0.01 -1.69
CA GLU A 147 7.14 0.77 -2.63
C GLU A 147 8.57 0.90 -2.14
N LEU A 148 8.76 1.27 -0.85
CA LEU A 148 10.08 1.36 -0.24
C LEU A 148 10.83 0.02 -0.33
N ALA A 149 10.16 -1.09 -0.01
CA ALA A 149 10.75 -2.42 -0.11
C ALA A 149 11.07 -2.82 -1.56
N LEU A 150 10.23 -2.46 -2.54
CA LEU A 150 10.45 -2.72 -3.96
C LEU A 150 11.68 -2.00 -4.49
N ILE A 151 11.93 -0.76 -4.07
CA ILE A 151 13.16 -0.02 -4.43
C ILE A 151 14.40 -0.84 -4.03
N PHE A 152 14.42 -1.34 -2.78
CA PHE A 152 15.53 -2.15 -2.29
C PHE A 152 15.55 -3.56 -2.88
N LEU A 153 14.41 -4.14 -3.24
CA LEU A 153 14.36 -5.40 -3.97
C LEU A 153 15.03 -5.26 -5.34
N PHE A 154 14.72 -4.23 -6.13
CA PHE A 154 15.40 -4.01 -7.40
C PHE A 154 16.90 -3.71 -7.21
N ALA A 155 17.29 -3.00 -6.14
CA ALA A 155 18.69 -2.84 -5.78
C ALA A 155 19.35 -4.19 -5.45
N THR A 156 18.69 -5.06 -4.70
CA THR A 156 19.14 -6.43 -4.44
C THR A 156 19.36 -7.20 -5.74
N LEU A 157 18.41 -7.14 -6.67
CA LEU A 157 18.52 -7.81 -7.99
C LEU A 157 19.69 -7.28 -8.84
N ILE A 158 20.04 -6.01 -8.72
CA ILE A 158 21.22 -5.43 -9.37
C ILE A 158 22.50 -5.98 -8.74
N PHE A 159 22.60 -6.01 -7.41
CA PHE A 159 23.81 -6.47 -6.69
C PHE A 159 23.98 -7.98 -6.66
N LEU A 160 22.95 -8.77 -7.02
CA LEU A 160 23.11 -10.21 -7.28
C LEU A 160 24.05 -10.49 -8.45
N LYS A 161 24.09 -9.60 -9.44
CA LYS A 161 25.08 -9.67 -10.53
C LYS A 161 26.47 -9.28 -9.99
N LYS A 162 27.47 -10.09 -10.31
CA LYS A 162 28.85 -9.87 -9.86
C LYS A 162 29.55 -8.85 -10.76
N ASP A 163 29.48 -7.58 -10.38
CA ASP A 163 30.20 -6.52 -11.07
C ASP A 163 31.11 -5.77 -10.08
N GLY A 164 32.39 -5.60 -10.42
CA GLY A 164 33.35 -4.78 -9.67
C GLY A 164 33.94 -5.43 -8.41
N ASN A 165 34.22 -4.61 -7.37
CA ASN A 165 34.85 -5.04 -6.13
C ASN A 165 33.93 -5.99 -5.33
N PRO A 166 34.35 -7.25 -5.06
CA PRO A 166 33.50 -8.26 -4.45
C PRO A 166 33.08 -7.92 -3.01
N LEU A 167 33.94 -7.26 -2.23
CA LEU A 167 33.62 -6.86 -0.85
C LEU A 167 32.55 -5.75 -0.84
N LYS A 168 32.78 -4.68 -1.62
CA LYS A 168 31.82 -3.56 -1.74
C LYS A 168 30.46 -4.05 -2.23
N ASN A 169 30.45 -4.89 -3.26
CA ASN A 169 29.22 -5.45 -3.81
C ASN A 169 28.52 -6.40 -2.82
N GLY A 170 29.26 -7.17 -2.02
CA GLY A 170 28.71 -8.02 -0.96
C GLY A 170 28.05 -7.21 0.16
N VAL A 171 28.70 -6.13 0.62
CA VAL A 171 28.13 -5.23 1.64
C VAL A 171 26.85 -4.56 1.11
N LEU A 172 26.87 -4.03 -0.12
CA LEU A 172 25.69 -3.39 -0.71
C LEU A 172 24.54 -4.38 -0.91
N LEU A 173 24.84 -5.63 -1.31
CA LEU A 173 23.85 -6.69 -1.41
C LEU A 173 23.20 -6.97 -0.04
N SER A 174 24.02 -7.16 1.01
CA SER A 174 23.52 -7.43 2.36
C SER A 174 22.67 -6.27 2.89
N LEU A 175 23.10 -5.02 2.71
CA LEU A 175 22.34 -3.83 3.11
C LEU A 175 21.02 -3.70 2.34
N ALA A 176 21.03 -3.96 1.03
CA ALA A 176 19.80 -3.93 0.23
C ALA A 176 18.81 -4.99 0.72
N MET A 177 19.26 -6.23 0.98
CA MET A 177 18.41 -7.31 1.50
C MET A 177 17.85 -7.00 2.89
N LEU A 178 18.69 -6.47 3.80
CA LEU A 178 18.25 -5.99 5.12
C LEU A 178 17.17 -4.92 4.99
N SER A 179 17.37 -3.95 4.07
CA SER A 179 16.40 -2.88 3.84
C SER A 179 15.06 -3.39 3.31
N VAL A 180 15.06 -4.42 2.43
CA VAL A 180 13.82 -5.06 1.99
C VAL A 180 13.06 -5.63 3.18
N VAL A 181 13.74 -6.41 4.03
CA VAL A 181 13.14 -7.08 5.20
C VAL A 181 12.60 -6.06 6.19
N PHE A 182 13.38 -5.01 6.45
CA PHE A 182 13.00 -3.96 7.40
C PHE A 182 11.87 -3.06 6.88
N ALA A 183 11.69 -3.00 5.54
CA ALA A 183 10.61 -2.21 4.93
C ALA A 183 9.29 -2.97 4.80
N HIS A 184 9.30 -4.26 4.36
CA HIS A 184 8.05 -4.99 4.14
C HIS A 184 8.24 -6.52 4.08
N GLN A 185 7.51 -7.24 4.92
CA GLN A 185 7.61 -8.70 5.06
C GLN A 185 7.25 -9.46 3.78
N LEU A 186 6.18 -9.04 3.09
CA LEU A 186 5.69 -9.71 1.88
C LEU A 186 6.71 -9.64 0.74
N ILE A 187 7.33 -8.47 0.57
CA ILE A 187 8.41 -8.28 -0.44
C ILE A 187 9.65 -9.07 -0.04
N ALA A 188 9.94 -9.19 1.27
CA ALA A 188 11.04 -10.02 1.76
C ALA A 188 10.86 -11.50 1.40
N VAL A 189 9.64 -12.02 1.47
CA VAL A 189 9.33 -13.40 1.05
C VAL A 189 9.63 -13.59 -0.44
N VAL A 190 9.22 -12.65 -1.30
CA VAL A 190 9.57 -12.67 -2.74
C VAL A 190 11.09 -12.63 -2.93
N MET A 191 11.78 -11.76 -2.20
CA MET A 191 13.24 -11.65 -2.25
C MET A 191 13.92 -12.98 -1.88
N PHE A 192 13.51 -13.63 -0.79
CA PHE A 192 14.09 -14.91 -0.38
C PHE A 192 13.81 -16.03 -1.38
N ALA A 193 12.65 -16.06 -2.01
CA ALA A 193 12.35 -17.00 -3.10
C ALA A 193 13.35 -16.82 -4.27
N ILE A 194 13.62 -15.56 -4.66
CA ILE A 194 14.58 -15.26 -5.73
C ILE A 194 16.00 -15.63 -5.31
N VAL A 195 16.41 -15.29 -4.07
CA VAL A 195 17.73 -15.62 -3.53
C VAL A 195 17.92 -17.14 -3.48
N LEU A 196 16.93 -17.89 -3.00
CA LEU A 196 16.96 -19.35 -2.96
C LEU A 196 17.11 -19.95 -4.36
N ALA A 197 16.30 -19.51 -5.32
CA ALA A 197 16.40 -19.99 -6.71
C ALA A 197 17.75 -19.66 -7.33
N THR A 198 18.33 -18.49 -7.01
CA THR A 198 19.67 -18.10 -7.45
C THR A 198 20.74 -19.00 -6.79
N ALA A 199 20.61 -19.28 -5.50
CA ALA A 199 21.53 -20.20 -4.78
C ALA A 199 21.49 -21.60 -5.36
N VAL A 200 20.28 -22.15 -5.65
CA VAL A 200 20.14 -23.46 -6.30
C VAL A 200 20.80 -23.47 -7.68
N ARG A 201 20.63 -22.43 -8.47
CA ARG A 201 21.30 -22.31 -9.77
C ARG A 201 22.83 -22.31 -9.62
N LEU A 202 23.39 -21.49 -8.72
CA LEU A 202 24.82 -21.41 -8.48
C LEU A 202 25.40 -22.74 -7.97
N TYR A 203 24.62 -23.49 -7.19
CA TYR A 203 24.97 -24.83 -6.76
C TYR A 203 25.05 -25.82 -7.93
N LEU A 204 24.04 -25.80 -8.81
CA LEU A 204 24.02 -26.65 -10.01
C LEU A 204 25.12 -26.27 -11.02
N ASP A 205 25.41 -24.96 -11.14
CA ASP A 205 26.50 -24.45 -12.00
C ASP A 205 27.89 -24.65 -11.36
N LYS A 206 27.96 -25.24 -10.14
CA LYS A 206 29.19 -25.52 -9.36
C LYS A 206 30.05 -24.27 -9.07
N THR A 207 29.41 -23.10 -8.99
CA THR A 207 30.07 -21.83 -8.68
C THR A 207 30.10 -21.58 -7.15
N THR A 208 30.91 -22.38 -6.42
CA THR A 208 30.92 -22.43 -4.96
C THR A 208 31.30 -21.11 -4.30
N ALA A 209 32.20 -20.32 -4.88
CA ALA A 209 32.61 -19.02 -4.34
C ALA A 209 31.44 -18.01 -4.36
N GLU A 210 30.64 -17.99 -5.42
CA GLU A 210 29.48 -17.09 -5.55
C GLU A 210 28.33 -17.54 -4.65
N LEU A 211 28.12 -18.86 -4.56
CA LEU A 211 27.16 -19.44 -3.63
C LEU A 211 27.49 -19.05 -2.18
N ARG A 212 28.75 -19.24 -1.76
CA ARG A 212 29.21 -18.86 -0.41
C ARG A 212 28.99 -17.36 -0.15
N ARG A 213 29.34 -16.49 -1.11
CA ARG A 213 29.10 -15.05 -1.00
C ARG A 213 27.61 -14.77 -0.80
N LEU A 214 26.74 -15.35 -1.63
CA LEU A 214 25.29 -15.14 -1.57
C LEU A 214 24.73 -15.57 -0.22
N VAL A 215 25.11 -16.76 0.27
CA VAL A 215 24.68 -17.27 1.58
C VAL A 215 25.14 -16.33 2.69
N VAL A 216 26.42 -15.95 2.75
CA VAL A 216 26.94 -15.05 3.79
C VAL A 216 26.23 -13.69 3.77
N CYS A 217 26.00 -13.10 2.59
CA CYS A 217 25.30 -11.82 2.48
C CYS A 217 23.81 -11.90 2.87
N SER A 218 23.18 -13.08 2.76
CA SER A 218 21.77 -13.25 3.11
C SER A 218 21.51 -13.54 4.59
N VAL A 219 22.53 -13.98 5.36
CA VAL A 219 22.38 -14.32 6.79
C VAL A 219 21.81 -13.18 7.62
N PRO A 220 22.31 -11.92 7.55
CA PRO A 220 21.75 -10.83 8.35
C PRO A 220 20.26 -10.54 8.03
N ALA A 221 19.90 -10.58 6.75
CA ALA A 221 18.52 -10.40 6.33
C ALA A 221 17.62 -11.55 6.79
N GLY A 222 18.11 -12.79 6.72
CA GLY A 222 17.41 -13.97 7.23
C GLY A 222 17.17 -13.90 8.75
N PHE A 223 18.17 -13.48 9.51
CA PHE A 223 18.05 -13.28 10.96
C PHE A 223 17.03 -12.18 11.30
N LEU A 224 17.10 -11.03 10.61
CA LEU A 224 16.13 -9.95 10.80
C LEU A 224 14.70 -10.40 10.44
N PHE A 225 14.54 -11.17 9.36
CA PHE A 225 13.23 -11.71 8.97
C PHE A 225 12.67 -12.65 10.03
N PHE A 226 13.50 -13.55 10.55
CA PHE A 226 13.13 -14.43 11.67
C PHE A 226 12.67 -13.61 12.88
N LEU A 227 13.44 -12.58 13.26
CA LEU A 227 13.08 -11.68 14.36
C LEU A 227 11.73 -11.00 14.15
N ILE A 228 11.43 -10.54 12.92
CA ILE A 228 10.14 -9.94 12.57
C ILE A 228 9.00 -10.96 12.66
N VAL A 229 9.21 -12.20 12.21
CA VAL A 229 8.20 -13.28 12.33
C VAL A 229 7.91 -13.58 13.81
N VAL A 230 8.95 -13.69 14.65
CA VAL A 230 8.79 -13.86 16.11
C VAL A 230 8.06 -12.67 16.71
N ALA A 231 8.44 -11.46 16.32
CA ALA A 231 7.77 -10.24 16.79
C ALA A 231 6.27 -10.21 16.43
N ASN A 232 5.90 -10.62 15.22
CA ASN A 232 4.49 -10.75 14.83
C ASN A 232 3.74 -11.76 15.70
N TYR A 233 4.34 -12.89 15.99
CA TYR A 233 3.73 -13.89 16.86
C TYR A 233 3.52 -13.36 18.28
N LEU A 234 4.53 -12.70 18.86
CA LEU A 234 4.45 -12.12 20.21
C LEU A 234 3.52 -10.92 20.28
N ALA A 235 3.53 -10.05 19.27
CA ALA A 235 2.64 -8.88 19.20
C ALA A 235 1.17 -9.31 19.03
N SER A 236 0.87 -10.33 18.22
CA SER A 236 -0.49 -10.81 18.01
C SER A 236 -1.14 -11.32 19.30
N SER A 237 -0.36 -11.90 20.22
CA SER A 237 -0.85 -12.33 21.54
C SER A 237 -1.22 -11.15 22.46
N GLN A 238 -0.62 -9.97 22.27
CA GLN A 238 -0.92 -8.77 23.04
C GLN A 238 -2.01 -7.91 22.38
N PHE A 239 -2.10 -7.93 21.04
CA PHE A 239 -3.11 -7.18 20.28
C PHE A 239 -4.54 -7.70 20.44
N SER A 240 -4.72 -8.95 20.88
CA SER A 240 -6.04 -9.52 21.18
C SER A 240 -6.77 -8.80 22.32
N LEU A 241 -6.06 -7.98 23.11
CA LEU A 241 -6.64 -7.21 24.22
C LEU A 241 -7.08 -5.78 23.83
N VAL A 242 -6.61 -5.25 22.68
CA VAL A 242 -6.88 -3.86 22.28
C VAL A 242 -7.62 -3.77 20.94
N SER A 243 -7.42 -4.72 20.05
CA SER A 243 -8.12 -4.77 18.77
C SER A 243 -9.27 -5.77 18.88
N GLY A 244 -10.49 -5.32 18.65
CA GLY A 244 -11.67 -6.18 18.49
C GLY A 244 -11.59 -7.06 17.24
N PHE A 245 -10.44 -7.64 16.95
CA PHE A 245 -10.36 -8.77 16.01
C PHE A 245 -11.17 -9.91 16.60
N PRO A 246 -12.21 -10.41 15.90
CA PRO A 246 -12.94 -11.55 16.37
C PRO A 246 -11.96 -12.67 16.65
N SER A 247 -12.04 -13.25 17.85
CA SER A 247 -11.32 -14.46 18.22
C SER A 247 -11.45 -15.47 17.08
N GLN A 248 -10.37 -16.15 16.75
CA GLN A 248 -10.26 -17.13 15.67
C GLN A 248 -11.29 -18.29 15.82
N ASN A 249 -12.55 -17.99 15.64
CA ASN A 249 -13.53 -19.02 15.30
C ASN A 249 -13.32 -19.37 13.82
N SER A 250 -13.34 -20.64 13.51
CA SER A 250 -12.97 -21.27 12.23
C SER A 250 -13.62 -20.69 10.95
N ASN A 251 -14.61 -19.81 11.07
CA ASN A 251 -15.21 -19.04 9.98
C ASN A 251 -14.65 -17.61 9.86
N GLY A 252 -13.75 -17.20 10.76
CA GLY A 252 -13.35 -15.80 10.93
C GLY A 252 -12.55 -15.22 9.77
N PHE A 253 -11.70 -16.03 9.10
CA PHE A 253 -10.85 -15.51 8.03
C PHE A 253 -11.66 -15.10 6.79
N MET A 254 -12.61 -15.94 6.36
CA MET A 254 -13.44 -15.61 5.20
C MET A 254 -14.40 -14.45 5.48
N ALA A 255 -14.95 -14.39 6.68
CA ALA A 255 -15.82 -13.28 7.12
C ALA A 255 -15.03 -11.97 7.26
N LEU A 256 -13.78 -12.02 7.73
CA LEU A 256 -12.90 -10.84 7.85
C LEU A 256 -12.63 -10.18 6.49
N PHE A 257 -12.65 -10.94 5.39
CA PHE A 257 -12.41 -10.46 4.03
C PHE A 257 -13.69 -10.29 3.21
N GLY A 258 -14.84 -10.45 3.82
CA GLY A 258 -16.13 -10.28 3.15
C GLY A 258 -16.48 -11.40 2.18
N PHE A 259 -15.82 -12.57 2.28
CA PHE A 259 -16.15 -13.75 1.48
C PHE A 259 -17.12 -14.64 2.25
N ALA A 260 -18.34 -14.80 1.74
CA ALA A 260 -19.35 -15.63 2.35
C ALA A 260 -19.03 -17.13 2.20
N THR A 261 -18.41 -17.50 1.09
CA THR A 261 -18.10 -18.90 0.74
C THR A 261 -16.70 -19.05 0.16
N TYR A 262 -16.20 -20.30 0.12
CA TYR A 262 -14.95 -20.61 -0.59
C TYR A 262 -15.06 -20.31 -2.09
N ALA A 263 -16.21 -20.53 -2.71
CA ALA A 263 -16.45 -20.20 -4.11
C ALA A 263 -16.31 -18.68 -4.34
N ASP A 264 -16.79 -17.86 -3.41
CA ASP A 264 -16.63 -16.40 -3.47
C ASP A 264 -15.16 -15.99 -3.40
N LEU A 265 -14.38 -16.61 -2.50
CA LEU A 265 -12.93 -16.37 -2.41
C LEU A 265 -12.24 -16.66 -3.74
N VAL A 266 -12.48 -17.83 -4.34
CA VAL A 266 -11.87 -18.25 -5.60
C VAL A 266 -12.31 -17.34 -6.74
N THR A 267 -13.61 -17.11 -6.89
CA THR A 267 -14.18 -16.30 -7.97
C THR A 267 -13.70 -14.86 -7.90
N ASN A 268 -13.70 -14.26 -6.70
CA ASN A 268 -13.21 -12.89 -6.53
C ASN A 268 -11.70 -12.79 -6.77
N THR A 269 -10.91 -13.76 -6.31
CA THR A 269 -9.46 -13.75 -6.52
C THR A 269 -9.10 -13.87 -8.01
N LEU A 270 -9.73 -14.82 -8.73
CA LEU A 270 -9.51 -15.00 -10.16
C LEU A 270 -10.06 -13.82 -10.97
N GLY A 271 -11.23 -13.32 -10.60
CA GLY A 271 -11.83 -12.14 -11.20
C GLY A 271 -10.95 -10.91 -11.02
N PHE A 272 -10.40 -10.70 -9.82
CA PHE A 272 -9.48 -9.60 -9.56
C PHE A 272 -8.16 -9.74 -10.33
N LEU A 273 -7.62 -10.94 -10.44
CA LEU A 273 -6.45 -11.22 -11.29
C LEU A 273 -6.72 -10.86 -12.75
N ALA A 274 -7.88 -11.28 -13.29
CA ALA A 274 -8.31 -10.93 -14.64
C ALA A 274 -8.52 -9.41 -14.78
N PHE A 275 -9.19 -8.78 -13.83
CA PHE A 275 -9.36 -7.33 -13.77
C PHE A 275 -8.04 -6.59 -13.89
N CYS A 276 -7.04 -6.98 -13.11
CA CYS A 276 -5.75 -6.31 -13.09
C CYS A 276 -4.96 -6.50 -14.38
N TYR A 277 -5.01 -7.67 -15.04
CA TYR A 277 -4.03 -8.00 -16.07
C TYR A 277 -4.61 -8.33 -17.44
N LEU A 278 -5.94 -8.53 -17.60
CA LEU A 278 -6.56 -8.78 -18.89
C LEU A 278 -6.15 -7.75 -19.97
N PRO A 279 -6.08 -6.43 -19.66
CA PRO A 279 -5.63 -5.44 -20.63
C PRO A 279 -4.19 -5.63 -21.11
N LEU A 280 -3.33 -6.26 -20.31
CA LEU A 280 -1.93 -6.52 -20.65
C LEU A 280 -1.71 -7.87 -21.33
N VAL A 281 -2.67 -8.82 -21.27
CA VAL A 281 -2.49 -10.21 -21.77
C VAL A 281 -1.92 -10.28 -23.19
N PRO A 282 -2.39 -9.50 -24.17
CA PRO A 282 -1.81 -9.56 -25.52
C PRO A 282 -0.31 -9.22 -25.53
N LEU A 283 0.09 -8.19 -24.75
CA LEU A 283 1.49 -7.80 -24.63
C LEU A 283 2.32 -8.84 -23.89
N LEU A 284 1.74 -9.42 -22.83
CA LEU A 284 2.40 -10.46 -22.02
C LEU A 284 2.69 -11.72 -22.87
N ILE A 285 1.75 -12.15 -23.71
CA ILE A 285 1.94 -13.33 -24.61
C ILE A 285 3.07 -13.06 -25.60
N ILE A 286 3.08 -11.88 -26.25
CA ILE A 286 4.14 -11.50 -27.19
C ILE A 286 5.49 -11.40 -26.46
N GLY A 287 5.51 -10.79 -25.30
CA GLY A 287 6.71 -10.61 -24.50
C GLY A 287 7.27 -11.93 -23.99
N ALA A 288 6.44 -12.80 -23.44
CA ALA A 288 6.86 -14.09 -22.88
C ALA A 288 7.52 -15.01 -23.93
N LYS A 289 7.04 -14.99 -25.19
CA LYS A 289 7.65 -15.76 -26.29
C LYS A 289 9.07 -15.31 -26.64
N ARG A 290 9.43 -14.07 -26.34
CA ARG A 290 10.69 -13.44 -26.77
C ARG A 290 11.66 -13.15 -25.64
N PHE A 291 11.14 -12.90 -24.44
CA PHE A 291 11.95 -12.61 -23.26
C PHE A 291 12.37 -13.90 -22.57
N LYS A 292 13.55 -14.44 -22.97
CA LYS A 292 14.09 -15.68 -22.39
C LYS A 292 14.95 -15.44 -21.17
N GLU A 293 15.50 -14.24 -21.04
CA GLU A 293 16.37 -13.81 -19.94
C GLU A 293 15.54 -13.34 -18.75
N GLY A 294 16.11 -13.40 -17.53
CA GLY A 294 15.43 -12.89 -16.33
C GLY A 294 14.90 -14.00 -15.43
N LEU A 295 15.82 -14.89 -14.97
CA LEU A 295 15.50 -15.90 -13.93
C LEU A 295 14.72 -15.27 -12.76
N HIS A 296 15.18 -14.13 -12.26
CA HIS A 296 14.60 -13.45 -11.11
C HIS A 296 13.12 -13.09 -11.32
N LEU A 297 12.77 -12.56 -12.50
CA LEU A 297 11.39 -12.20 -12.85
C LEU A 297 10.49 -13.44 -13.01
N LYS A 298 11.01 -14.51 -13.59
CA LYS A 298 10.28 -15.79 -13.68
C LYS A 298 10.00 -16.38 -12.33
N VAL A 299 11.01 -16.40 -11.44
CA VAL A 299 10.86 -16.87 -10.06
C VAL A 299 9.84 -16.02 -9.32
N TRP A 300 9.89 -14.69 -9.47
CA TRP A 300 8.91 -13.81 -8.86
C TRP A 300 7.47 -14.14 -9.29
N VAL A 301 7.22 -14.23 -10.61
CA VAL A 301 5.89 -14.59 -11.12
C VAL A 301 5.47 -15.97 -10.61
N SER A 302 6.34 -16.98 -10.72
CA SER A 302 6.03 -18.34 -10.27
C SER A 302 5.75 -18.40 -8.78
N TRP A 303 6.53 -17.67 -7.96
CA TRP A 303 6.33 -17.62 -6.53
C TRP A 303 4.96 -17.02 -6.14
N VAL A 304 4.59 -15.90 -6.77
CA VAL A 304 3.28 -15.29 -6.52
C VAL A 304 2.14 -16.23 -6.93
N LEU A 305 2.26 -16.91 -8.07
CA LEU A 305 1.26 -17.89 -8.47
C LEU A 305 1.17 -19.07 -7.50
N VAL A 306 2.29 -19.54 -6.95
CA VAL A 306 2.31 -20.58 -5.89
C VAL A 306 1.60 -20.07 -4.64
N MET A 307 1.86 -18.82 -4.22
CA MET A 307 1.16 -18.23 -3.06
C MET A 307 -0.34 -18.13 -3.28
N LEU A 308 -0.80 -17.76 -4.48
CA LEU A 308 -2.22 -17.77 -4.83
C LEU A 308 -2.82 -19.18 -4.81
N LEU A 309 -2.08 -20.19 -5.29
CA LEU A 309 -2.51 -21.59 -5.19
C LEU A 309 -2.63 -22.07 -3.75
N ILE A 310 -1.71 -21.66 -2.87
CA ILE A 310 -1.79 -21.99 -1.43
C ILE A 310 -3.06 -21.41 -0.81
N VAL A 311 -3.45 -20.18 -1.17
CA VAL A 311 -4.72 -19.59 -0.71
C VAL A 311 -5.92 -20.46 -1.11
N PHE A 312 -5.91 -21.03 -2.31
CA PHE A 312 -7.01 -21.90 -2.76
C PHE A 312 -6.99 -23.28 -2.10
N ILE A 313 -5.83 -23.85 -1.80
CA ILE A 313 -5.72 -25.17 -1.19
C ILE A 313 -6.00 -25.11 0.31
N SER A 314 -5.55 -24.04 0.98
CA SER A 314 -5.65 -23.91 2.44
C SER A 314 -5.94 -22.44 2.83
N PRO A 315 -7.20 -22.00 2.69
CA PRO A 315 -7.59 -20.61 2.96
C PRO A 315 -7.40 -20.17 4.42
N ASN A 316 -7.26 -21.12 5.34
CA ASN A 316 -7.13 -20.86 6.79
C ASN A 316 -5.69 -20.89 7.31
N THR A 317 -4.68 -20.93 6.43
CA THR A 317 -3.28 -20.95 6.89
C THR A 317 -2.77 -19.58 7.27
N LEU A 318 -1.88 -19.55 8.28
CA LEU A 318 -1.19 -18.35 8.79
C LEU A 318 -0.41 -17.54 7.73
N PHE A 319 -0.18 -18.13 6.56
CA PHE A 319 0.51 -17.48 5.43
C PHE A 319 -0.43 -16.80 4.43
N THR A 320 -1.73 -16.85 4.65
CA THR A 320 -2.71 -16.21 3.78
C THR A 320 -2.78 -14.71 4.03
N VAL A 321 -1.75 -14.04 3.57
CA VAL A 321 -1.86 -12.60 3.28
C VAL A 321 -2.97 -12.43 2.24
N LEU A 322 -3.79 -11.41 2.41
CA LEU A 322 -4.84 -11.01 1.48
C LEU A 322 -4.47 -11.31 0.03
N PRO A 323 -5.20 -12.15 -0.70
CA PRO A 323 -4.82 -12.58 -2.06
C PRO A 323 -4.55 -11.40 -3.00
N TYR A 324 -5.31 -10.30 -2.84
CA TYR A 324 -5.15 -9.12 -3.67
C TYR A 324 -3.74 -8.49 -3.57
N ARG A 325 -3.08 -8.56 -2.40
CA ARG A 325 -1.72 -8.02 -2.24
C ARG A 325 -0.70 -8.80 -3.08
N TRP A 326 -0.85 -10.11 -3.18
CA TRP A 326 -0.02 -10.93 -4.07
C TRP A 326 -0.28 -10.58 -5.53
N ILE A 327 -1.55 -10.41 -5.92
CA ILE A 327 -1.94 -10.02 -7.28
C ILE A 327 -1.32 -8.67 -7.65
N LEU A 328 -1.41 -7.67 -6.79
CA LEU A 328 -0.83 -6.34 -7.05
C LEU A 328 0.69 -6.41 -7.29
N LEU A 329 1.40 -7.30 -6.60
CA LEU A 329 2.86 -7.46 -6.75
C LEU A 329 3.28 -8.06 -8.10
N LEU A 330 2.39 -8.73 -8.83
CA LEU A 330 2.67 -9.21 -10.19
C LEU A 330 2.92 -8.07 -11.18
N THR A 331 2.44 -6.87 -10.90
CA THR A 331 2.61 -5.72 -11.80
C THR A 331 4.08 -5.50 -12.17
N TYR A 332 4.98 -5.63 -11.21
CA TYR A 332 6.39 -5.32 -11.40
C TYR A 332 7.10 -6.31 -12.33
N PRO A 333 7.07 -7.63 -12.11
CA PRO A 333 7.68 -8.55 -13.07
C PRO A 333 6.94 -8.58 -14.40
N LEU A 334 5.61 -8.44 -14.43
CA LEU A 334 4.82 -8.44 -15.68
C LEU A 334 5.07 -7.19 -16.53
N ALA A 335 5.43 -6.05 -15.93
CA ALA A 335 5.81 -4.84 -16.66
C ALA A 335 6.96 -5.08 -17.65
N PHE A 336 7.92 -5.95 -17.30
CA PHE A 336 9.03 -6.30 -18.21
C PHE A 336 8.53 -7.09 -19.42
N TYR A 337 7.64 -8.05 -19.22
CA TYR A 337 7.03 -8.79 -20.32
C TYR A 337 6.14 -7.89 -21.18
N ALA A 338 5.35 -7.02 -20.57
CA ALA A 338 4.51 -6.06 -21.29
C ALA A 338 5.35 -5.08 -22.12
N ALA A 339 6.45 -4.55 -21.55
CA ALA A 339 7.36 -3.67 -22.26
C ALA A 339 8.05 -4.35 -23.44
N GLU A 340 8.50 -5.63 -23.28
CA GLU A 340 9.03 -6.42 -24.39
C GLU A 340 7.98 -6.62 -25.49
N GLY A 341 6.75 -7.00 -25.11
CA GLY A 341 5.65 -7.18 -26.05
C GLY A 341 5.31 -5.89 -26.81
N PHE A 342 5.20 -4.78 -26.10
CA PHE A 342 4.94 -3.47 -26.70
C PHE A 342 6.05 -3.02 -27.67
N ALA A 343 7.31 -3.23 -27.30
CA ALA A 343 8.45 -2.90 -28.14
C ALA A 343 8.41 -3.68 -29.48
N ARG A 344 7.82 -4.88 -29.48
CA ARG A 344 7.72 -5.77 -30.65
C ARG A 344 6.51 -5.51 -31.54
N LEU A 345 5.56 -4.69 -31.14
CA LEU A 345 4.46 -4.31 -32.01
C LEU A 345 5.01 -3.65 -33.30
N LYS A 346 4.60 -4.14 -34.46
CA LYS A 346 5.16 -3.68 -35.74
C LYS A 346 4.55 -2.36 -36.22
N LEU A 347 3.26 -2.16 -35.97
CA LEU A 347 2.52 -1.01 -36.46
C LEU A 347 2.48 0.11 -35.41
N ASN A 348 2.91 1.32 -35.79
CA ASN A 348 2.86 2.48 -34.93
C ASN A 348 1.45 2.84 -34.47
N ALA A 349 0.42 2.59 -35.31
CA ALA A 349 -0.98 2.78 -34.97
C ALA A 349 -1.39 1.88 -33.80
N TYR A 350 -0.99 0.61 -33.79
CA TYR A 350 -1.27 -0.29 -32.66
C TYR A 350 -0.55 0.15 -31.39
N LYS A 351 0.71 0.61 -31.48
CA LYS A 351 1.43 1.18 -30.34
C LYS A 351 0.70 2.38 -29.77
N ALA A 352 0.28 3.29 -30.65
CA ALA A 352 -0.48 4.48 -30.23
C ALA A 352 -1.81 4.12 -29.59
N GLY A 353 -2.59 3.19 -30.17
CA GLY A 353 -3.87 2.74 -29.65
C GLY A 353 -3.73 2.07 -28.27
N VAL A 354 -2.81 1.11 -28.13
CA VAL A 354 -2.54 0.46 -26.84
C VAL A 354 -2.05 1.46 -25.80
N GLY A 355 -1.11 2.34 -26.18
CA GLY A 355 -0.60 3.39 -25.29
C GLY A 355 -1.71 4.34 -24.83
N LEU A 356 -2.62 4.72 -25.73
CA LEU A 356 -3.75 5.58 -25.40
C LEU A 356 -4.70 4.88 -24.40
N ILE A 357 -5.07 3.62 -24.65
CA ILE A 357 -5.96 2.86 -23.75
C ILE A 357 -5.35 2.78 -22.35
N LEU A 358 -4.08 2.35 -22.24
CA LEU A 358 -3.42 2.22 -20.94
C LEU A 358 -3.27 3.57 -20.24
N ALA A 359 -2.92 4.62 -20.97
CA ALA A 359 -2.82 5.98 -20.43
C ALA A 359 -4.19 6.49 -19.92
N THR A 360 -5.26 6.26 -20.68
CA THR A 360 -6.61 6.68 -20.29
C THR A 360 -7.08 5.94 -19.03
N MET A 361 -6.82 4.61 -18.93
CA MET A 361 -7.11 3.85 -17.71
C MET A 361 -6.37 4.41 -16.48
N SER A 362 -5.11 4.79 -16.64
CA SER A 362 -4.30 5.35 -15.55
C SER A 362 -4.71 6.77 -15.20
N LEU A 363 -4.97 7.63 -16.20
CA LEU A 363 -5.44 9.00 -15.97
C LEU A 363 -6.79 9.03 -15.26
N GLY A 364 -7.69 8.08 -15.59
CA GLY A 364 -8.99 8.00 -14.93
C GLY A 364 -8.85 7.84 -13.41
N ILE A 365 -7.97 6.97 -12.92
CA ILE A 365 -7.77 6.78 -11.48
C ILE A 365 -7.06 7.97 -10.81
N ILE A 366 -6.23 8.72 -11.55
CA ILE A 366 -5.46 9.84 -10.98
C ILE A 366 -6.31 11.09 -10.77
N VAL A 367 -7.15 11.45 -11.75
CA VAL A 367 -7.76 12.79 -11.80
C VAL A 367 -9.25 12.83 -11.52
N LEU A 368 -9.97 11.72 -11.59
CA LEU A 368 -11.41 11.69 -11.34
C LEU A 368 -11.69 11.63 -9.83
N PRO A 369 -12.49 12.56 -9.26
CA PRO A 369 -12.60 12.69 -7.81
C PRO A 369 -13.39 11.56 -7.14
N ASN A 370 -14.47 11.05 -7.73
CA ASN A 370 -15.39 10.17 -7.01
C ASN A 370 -15.46 8.75 -7.54
N TYR A 371 -15.30 8.56 -8.85
CA TYR A 371 -15.18 7.23 -9.43
C TYR A 371 -14.55 7.32 -10.82
N SER A 372 -14.00 6.22 -11.28
CA SER A 372 -13.45 6.14 -12.62
C SER A 372 -14.55 6.29 -13.68
N ALA A 373 -14.26 7.00 -14.78
CA ALA A 373 -15.09 7.02 -15.98
C ALA A 373 -15.27 5.62 -16.60
N PHE A 374 -14.48 4.65 -16.17
CA PHE A 374 -14.53 3.29 -16.68
C PHE A 374 -15.31 2.39 -15.72
N PRO A 375 -16.44 1.80 -16.14
CA PRO A 375 -17.18 0.79 -15.35
C PRO A 375 -16.29 -0.37 -14.88
N TYR A 376 -15.20 -0.59 -15.59
CA TYR A 376 -14.18 -1.59 -15.27
C TYR A 376 -13.62 -1.45 -13.84
N TYR A 377 -13.50 -0.24 -13.30
CA TYR A 377 -13.00 -0.02 -11.93
C TYR A 377 -14.04 -0.29 -10.84
N ILE A 378 -15.33 -0.16 -11.15
CA ILE A 378 -16.41 -0.21 -10.15
C ILE A 378 -16.49 -1.59 -9.49
N SER A 379 -16.32 -2.67 -10.26
CA SER A 379 -16.49 -4.05 -9.79
C SER A 379 -15.52 -4.44 -8.65
N TYR A 380 -14.35 -3.77 -8.55
CA TYR A 380 -13.32 -4.09 -7.58
C TYR A 380 -12.88 -2.86 -6.76
N SER A 381 -13.80 -1.94 -6.53
CA SER A 381 -13.54 -0.68 -5.79
C SER A 381 -13.02 -0.90 -4.35
N ASN A 382 -13.34 -2.04 -3.74
CA ASN A 382 -12.83 -2.41 -2.42
C ASN A 382 -11.32 -2.71 -2.42
N TYR A 383 -10.75 -3.10 -3.58
CA TYR A 383 -9.33 -3.46 -3.70
C TYR A 383 -8.52 -2.42 -4.47
N VAL A 384 -9.14 -1.78 -5.45
CA VAL A 384 -8.57 -0.68 -6.21
C VAL A 384 -9.48 0.52 -6.05
N PRO A 385 -9.00 1.66 -5.52
CA PRO A 385 -9.83 2.83 -5.37
C PRO A 385 -10.34 3.28 -6.73
N THR A 386 -11.58 3.75 -6.80
CA THR A 386 -12.15 4.32 -8.02
C THR A 386 -11.45 5.62 -8.41
N SER A 387 -10.80 6.26 -7.44
CA SER A 387 -9.97 7.46 -7.60
C SER A 387 -8.85 7.47 -6.58
N MET A 388 -7.71 8.04 -6.95
CA MET A 388 -6.63 8.36 -5.99
C MET A 388 -6.97 9.59 -5.13
N LEU A 389 -7.99 10.38 -5.50
CA LEU A 389 -8.41 11.58 -4.77
C LEU A 389 -9.29 11.22 -3.57
N GLN A 390 -8.78 10.36 -2.72
CA GLN A 390 -9.41 9.94 -1.46
C GLN A 390 -8.37 9.39 -0.50
N ASN A 391 -8.75 9.28 0.76
CA ASN A 391 -8.00 8.60 1.81
C ASN A 391 -8.91 7.64 2.57
N THR A 392 -9.03 7.74 3.91
CA THR A 392 -10.03 6.99 4.67
C THR A 392 -11.46 7.52 4.48
N VAL A 393 -11.60 8.71 3.91
CA VAL A 393 -12.86 9.30 3.47
C VAL A 393 -12.73 9.79 2.01
N SER A 394 -13.84 10.05 1.34
CA SER A 394 -13.84 10.63 -0.01
C SER A 394 -13.34 12.08 0.01
N LEU A 395 -12.88 12.60 -1.13
CA LEU A 395 -12.44 14.00 -1.22
C LEU A 395 -13.53 14.97 -0.74
N ASP A 396 -14.79 14.72 -1.10
CA ASP A 396 -15.93 15.57 -0.74
C ASP A 396 -16.17 15.58 0.79
N ASP A 397 -15.84 14.50 1.48
CA ASP A 397 -16.02 14.39 2.93
C ASP A 397 -14.84 14.93 3.76
N CYS A 398 -13.69 15.22 3.12
CA CYS A 398 -12.48 15.63 3.83
C CYS A 398 -12.68 16.90 4.66
N GLN A 399 -13.27 17.95 4.03
CA GLN A 399 -13.49 19.23 4.72
C GLN A 399 -14.56 19.09 5.81
N ASP A 400 -15.61 18.34 5.56
CA ASP A 400 -16.68 18.07 6.52
C ASP A 400 -16.15 17.30 7.74
N THR A 401 -15.23 16.34 7.52
CA THR A 401 -14.55 15.64 8.61
C THR A 401 -13.72 16.60 9.48
N VAL A 402 -12.99 17.52 8.86
CA VAL A 402 -12.23 18.54 9.60
C VAL A 402 -13.16 19.45 10.39
N ASN A 403 -14.25 19.92 9.79
CA ASN A 403 -15.23 20.78 10.45
C ASN A 403 -15.87 20.07 11.66
N ALA A 404 -16.25 18.80 11.51
CA ALA A 404 -16.81 18.00 12.59
C ALA A 404 -15.82 17.81 13.75
N LEU A 405 -14.55 17.51 13.45
CA LEU A 405 -13.51 17.36 14.46
C LEU A 405 -13.15 18.69 15.15
N GLN A 406 -13.16 19.80 14.43
CA GLN A 406 -12.99 21.14 15.02
C GLN A 406 -14.15 21.48 15.94
N TRP A 407 -15.39 21.16 15.54
CA TRP A 407 -16.54 21.34 16.42
C TRP A 407 -16.40 20.51 17.70
N VAL A 408 -16.02 19.23 17.60
CA VAL A 408 -15.75 18.37 18.77
C VAL A 408 -14.68 18.99 19.66
N ARG A 409 -13.55 19.43 19.08
CA ARG A 409 -12.47 20.08 19.84
C ARG A 409 -12.94 21.27 20.66
N ASN A 410 -13.87 22.08 20.11
CA ASN A 410 -14.32 23.33 20.71
C ASN A 410 -15.50 23.14 21.68
N ASN A 411 -16.30 22.08 21.53
CA ASN A 411 -17.55 21.90 22.25
C ASN A 411 -17.58 20.68 23.18
N MET A 412 -16.65 19.74 23.02
CA MET A 412 -16.59 18.53 23.85
C MET A 412 -16.02 18.90 25.26
N PRO A 413 -16.72 18.54 26.34
CA PRO A 413 -16.22 18.72 27.71
C PRO A 413 -14.86 18.05 27.94
N THR A 414 -14.17 18.52 29.01
CA THR A 414 -12.82 18.01 29.31
C THR A 414 -12.79 16.54 29.73
N ASP A 415 -13.84 16.09 30.40
CA ASP A 415 -14.07 14.74 30.91
C ASP A 415 -14.70 13.80 29.89
N ALA A 416 -15.22 14.32 28.77
CA ALA A 416 -15.81 13.54 27.69
C ALA A 416 -14.77 12.82 26.82
N ARG A 417 -15.22 11.80 26.09
CA ARG A 417 -14.40 11.01 25.15
C ARG A 417 -15.04 10.96 23.76
N LEU A 418 -14.21 10.92 22.73
CA LEU A 418 -14.62 10.72 21.35
C LEU A 418 -14.35 9.27 20.93
N LEU A 419 -15.42 8.57 20.55
CA LEU A 419 -15.35 7.27 19.90
C LEU A 419 -14.96 7.47 18.44
N VAL A 420 -13.91 6.78 18.01
CA VAL A 420 -13.40 6.83 16.63
C VAL A 420 -13.13 5.42 16.12
N GLU A 421 -13.60 5.13 14.92
CA GLU A 421 -13.23 3.86 14.27
C GLU A 421 -11.75 3.91 13.88
N ALA A 422 -11.03 2.80 14.17
CA ALA A 422 -9.58 2.69 14.04
C ALA A 422 -9.08 3.05 12.65
N ASP A 423 -9.72 2.48 11.62
CA ASP A 423 -9.21 2.56 10.25
C ASP A 423 -9.72 3.79 9.49
N VAL A 424 -10.74 4.48 9.99
CA VAL A 424 -11.42 5.56 9.27
C VAL A 424 -11.12 6.93 9.87
N PHE A 425 -11.55 7.16 11.12
CA PHE A 425 -11.50 8.48 11.73
C PHE A 425 -10.35 8.69 12.73
N TYR A 426 -9.68 7.61 13.16
CA TYR A 426 -8.63 7.72 14.18
C TYR A 426 -7.47 8.61 13.75
N GLY A 427 -6.96 8.45 12.52
CA GLY A 427 -5.89 9.29 11.99
C GLY A 427 -6.29 10.77 11.91
N TRP A 428 -7.52 11.05 11.48
CA TRP A 428 -8.08 12.40 11.45
C TRP A 428 -8.18 13.02 12.84
N ALA A 429 -8.69 12.25 13.80
CA ALA A 429 -8.86 12.71 15.18
C ALA A 429 -7.51 13.03 15.85
N LEU A 430 -6.48 12.21 15.63
CA LEU A 430 -5.14 12.45 16.18
C LEU A 430 -4.46 13.73 15.66
N LEU A 431 -4.84 14.20 14.49
CA LEU A 431 -4.34 15.48 13.94
C LEU A 431 -4.99 16.69 14.58
N THR A 432 -6.15 16.54 15.25
CA THR A 432 -6.99 17.65 15.71
C THR A 432 -7.24 17.63 17.21
N ILE A 433 -7.35 16.44 17.82
CA ILE A 433 -7.78 16.21 19.21
C ILE A 433 -6.66 15.52 19.99
N ASP A 434 -6.59 15.79 21.29
CA ASP A 434 -5.65 15.11 22.17
C ASP A 434 -5.95 13.60 22.23
N SER A 435 -4.90 12.79 22.07
CA SER A 435 -5.00 11.33 22.10
C SER A 435 -5.62 10.77 23.39
N GLY A 436 -5.44 11.45 24.52
CA GLY A 436 -6.03 11.05 25.80
C GLY A 436 -7.57 11.15 25.85
N LYS A 437 -8.17 11.87 24.89
CA LYS A 437 -9.63 12.00 24.76
C LYS A 437 -10.23 11.03 23.73
N LEU A 438 -9.41 10.25 23.05
CA LEU A 438 -9.86 9.34 22.00
C LEU A 438 -10.05 7.92 22.55
N VAL A 439 -11.16 7.31 22.17
CA VAL A 439 -11.43 5.88 22.37
C VAL A 439 -11.58 5.24 21.02
N VAL A 440 -10.63 4.34 20.72
CA VAL A 440 -10.55 3.67 19.43
C VAL A 440 -11.32 2.35 19.50
N TYR A 441 -12.23 2.14 18.56
CA TYR A 441 -12.90 0.86 18.37
C TYR A 441 -12.59 0.28 16.97
N GLY A 442 -12.57 -1.06 16.89
CA GLY A 442 -12.31 -1.75 15.63
C GLY A 442 -13.59 -1.94 14.81
N TYR A 443 -13.59 -2.92 13.90
CA TYR A 443 -14.74 -3.28 13.02
C TYR A 443 -16.00 -3.71 13.77
N GLY A 444 -16.22 -3.19 14.97
CA GLY A 444 -17.36 -3.45 15.79
C GLY A 444 -18.48 -2.44 15.63
N ASP A 445 -19.57 -2.68 16.32
CA ASP A 445 -20.62 -1.72 16.49
C ASP A 445 -20.18 -0.63 17.50
N ALA A 446 -20.34 0.63 17.12
CA ALA A 446 -20.05 1.77 17.96
C ALA A 446 -20.83 1.74 19.29
N GLU A 447 -22.06 1.22 19.27
CA GLU A 447 -22.90 1.05 20.45
C GLU A 447 -22.29 0.06 21.44
N THR A 448 -21.83 -1.09 20.96
CA THR A 448 -21.14 -2.07 21.83
C THR A 448 -19.88 -1.48 22.46
N ALA A 449 -19.14 -0.66 21.72
CA ALA A 449 -17.97 0.05 22.25
C ALA A 449 -18.36 1.09 23.31
N ALA A 450 -19.44 1.85 23.05
CA ALA A 450 -19.98 2.83 23.99
C ALA A 450 -20.45 2.17 25.29
N GLN A 451 -21.23 1.11 25.22
CA GLN A 451 -21.72 0.36 26.38
C GLN A 451 -20.59 -0.17 27.26
N LYS A 452 -19.55 -0.76 26.64
CA LYS A 452 -18.37 -1.24 27.39
C LYS A 452 -17.67 -0.08 28.13
N LEU A 453 -17.59 1.09 27.52
CA LEU A 453 -16.91 2.23 28.13
C LEU A 453 -17.75 2.85 29.24
N VAL A 454 -19.06 3.05 29.05
CA VAL A 454 -19.99 3.56 30.09
C VAL A 454 -20.00 2.64 31.30
N ASN A 455 -19.99 1.32 31.12
CA ASN A 455 -19.88 0.36 32.22
C ASN A 455 -18.56 0.49 33.00
N SER A 456 -17.49 0.98 32.36
CA SER A 456 -16.18 1.18 33.00
C SER A 456 -16.03 2.58 33.61
N ILE A 457 -16.66 3.60 33.02
CA ILE A 457 -16.61 5.00 33.43
C ILE A 457 -18.02 5.61 33.28
N PRO A 458 -18.92 5.40 34.27
CA PRO A 458 -20.35 5.71 34.13
C PRO A 458 -20.68 7.21 33.90
N GLU A 459 -19.84 8.13 34.36
CA GLU A 459 -20.10 9.56 34.23
C GLU A 459 -19.49 10.19 32.96
N CYS A 460 -18.87 9.37 32.10
CA CYS A 460 -18.17 9.86 30.90
C CYS A 460 -19.15 10.11 29.75
N GLN A 461 -19.29 11.35 29.34
CA GLN A 461 -20.04 11.68 28.12
C GLN A 461 -19.29 11.19 26.87
N LEU A 462 -19.96 10.44 25.99
CA LEU A 462 -19.37 9.86 24.80
C LEU A 462 -19.89 10.55 23.54
N TYR A 463 -18.95 10.94 22.68
CA TYR A 463 -19.20 11.46 21.36
C TYR A 463 -18.81 10.41 20.31
N LEU A 464 -19.45 10.42 19.13
CA LEU A 464 -19.13 9.58 17.98
C LEU A 464 -19.07 10.49 16.74
N ILE A 465 -18.08 10.30 15.89
CA ILE A 465 -18.05 10.89 14.55
C ILE A 465 -18.39 9.82 13.51
N TRP A 466 -19.37 10.09 12.64
CA TRP A 466 -19.83 9.18 11.60
C TRP A 466 -20.55 9.89 10.46
N TRP A 467 -20.86 9.18 9.39
CA TRP A 467 -21.71 9.71 8.31
C TRP A 467 -23.16 9.82 8.74
N VAL A 468 -23.82 10.91 8.35
CA VAL A 468 -25.24 11.19 8.64
C VAL A 468 -26.16 10.04 8.23
N ASN A 469 -25.95 9.52 7.02
CA ASN A 469 -26.76 8.44 6.45
C ASN A 469 -26.13 7.04 6.65
N GLY A 470 -25.11 6.92 7.48
CA GLY A 470 -24.38 5.67 7.68
C GLY A 470 -23.63 5.15 6.45
N THR A 471 -23.55 5.93 5.37
CA THR A 471 -22.91 5.54 4.10
C THR A 471 -21.52 6.13 3.99
N GLY A 472 -20.50 5.35 4.33
CA GLY A 472 -19.11 5.63 3.95
C GLY A 472 -18.70 4.80 2.73
N TRP A 473 -17.51 5.01 2.21
CA TRP A 473 -17.00 4.19 1.12
C TRP A 473 -16.71 2.73 1.51
N HIS A 474 -16.68 2.43 2.80
CA HIS A 474 -16.57 1.06 3.37
C HIS A 474 -17.90 0.31 3.49
N GLY A 475 -19.00 0.85 3.00
CA GLY A 475 -20.32 0.27 3.11
C GLY A 475 -21.25 1.05 4.05
N GLN A 476 -22.47 0.57 4.18
CA GLN A 476 -23.50 1.18 5.03
C GLN A 476 -23.38 0.68 6.46
N ARG A 477 -23.24 1.60 7.41
CA ARG A 477 -23.41 1.34 8.83
C ARG A 477 -24.26 2.44 9.43
N ASN A 478 -25.50 2.13 9.72
CA ASN A 478 -26.38 3.08 10.39
C ASN A 478 -25.91 3.29 11.83
N VAL A 479 -25.98 4.53 12.28
CA VAL A 479 -25.78 4.86 13.68
C VAL A 479 -27.02 4.40 14.45
N SER A 480 -26.81 3.68 15.57
CA SER A 480 -27.90 3.22 16.44
C SER A 480 -28.71 4.38 17.02
N SER A 481 -29.98 4.13 17.33
CA SER A 481 -30.86 5.09 18.03
C SER A 481 -30.39 5.50 19.43
N ALA A 482 -29.44 4.77 20.01
CA ALA A 482 -28.75 5.15 21.23
C ALA A 482 -27.86 6.40 21.09
N PHE A 483 -27.61 6.83 19.85
CA PHE A 483 -26.84 8.02 19.56
C PHE A 483 -27.73 9.14 19.01
N ARG A 484 -27.69 10.31 19.65
CA ARG A 484 -28.39 11.52 19.21
C ARG A 484 -27.42 12.44 18.46
N GLN A 485 -27.77 12.83 17.24
CA GLN A 485 -27.01 13.82 16.46
C GLN A 485 -27.01 15.20 17.16
N VAL A 486 -25.84 15.83 17.22
CA VAL A 486 -25.65 17.15 17.85
C VAL A 486 -24.97 18.16 16.93
N TYR A 487 -24.31 17.71 15.89
CA TYR A 487 -23.67 18.55 14.87
C TYR A 487 -23.65 17.84 13.52
N GLU A 488 -23.66 18.62 12.46
CA GLU A 488 -23.58 18.14 11.08
C GLU A 488 -22.76 19.12 10.24
N SER A 489 -21.90 18.56 9.37
CA SER A 489 -21.23 19.27 8.31
C SER A 489 -21.27 18.37 7.06
N GLY A 490 -22.04 18.78 6.06
CA GLY A 490 -22.26 18.00 4.85
C GLY A 490 -22.74 16.57 5.14
N ARG A 491 -21.91 15.57 4.83
CA ARG A 491 -22.24 14.15 5.08
C ARG A 491 -21.69 13.61 6.41
N ILE A 492 -20.93 14.39 7.14
CA ILE A 492 -20.32 13.98 8.42
C ILE A 492 -21.07 14.60 9.58
N ALA A 493 -21.37 13.80 10.59
CA ALA A 493 -22.06 14.25 11.81
C ALA A 493 -21.31 13.84 13.08
N VAL A 494 -21.62 14.57 14.15
CA VAL A 494 -21.22 14.23 15.51
C VAL A 494 -22.46 13.84 16.29
N PHE A 495 -22.35 12.73 16.99
CA PHE A 495 -23.44 12.19 17.80
C PHE A 495 -22.99 12.12 19.27
N ILE A 496 -23.97 12.18 20.17
CA ILE A 496 -23.77 11.91 21.61
C ILE A 496 -24.50 10.62 21.96
N TYR A 497 -23.83 9.74 22.69
CA TYR A 497 -24.41 8.54 23.25
C TYR A 497 -25.39 8.89 24.38
N ASN A 498 -26.60 8.32 24.33
CA ASN A 498 -27.67 8.59 25.28
C ASN A 498 -28.06 7.27 25.99
N ASP A 499 -27.55 7.09 27.19
CA ASP A 499 -27.78 5.89 28.01
C ASP A 499 -29.23 5.70 28.47
N SER A 500 -30.05 6.78 28.45
CA SER A 500 -31.44 6.75 28.90
C SER A 500 -32.37 5.88 28.03
N VAL A 501 -31.99 5.57 26.78
CA VAL A 501 -32.77 4.75 25.87
C VAL A 501 -32.69 3.26 26.23
N LEU A 502 -31.59 2.82 26.86
CA LEU A 502 -31.38 1.41 27.25
C LEU A 502 -32.14 1.05 28.53
N ASN A 503 -32.29 1.99 29.45
CA ASN A 503 -33.03 1.75 30.69
C ASN A 503 -34.54 1.57 30.48
N THR A 504 -35.08 2.04 29.36
CA THR A 504 -36.51 1.82 29.00
C THR A 504 -36.76 0.49 28.32
N ALA A 505 -35.78 -0.11 27.64
CA ALA A 505 -35.92 -1.41 26.95
C ALA A 505 -35.74 -2.64 27.91
N ALA A 506 -35.18 -2.44 29.11
CA ALA A 506 -35.02 -3.49 30.12
C ALA A 506 -36.24 -3.71 31.01
N TYR A 507 -37.32 -2.95 30.80
CA TYR A 507 -38.60 -3.04 31.56
C TYR A 507 -39.80 -3.50 30.70
N TYR A 508 -39.57 -4.06 29.53
CA TYR A 508 -40.63 -4.71 28.73
C TYR A 508 -40.30 -6.17 28.40
#